data_7c033aebe1989a9b58fa788ee0994c96
#
_entry.id   7c033aebe1989a9b58fa788ee0994c96
#
_cell.length_a   1.000
_cell.length_b   1.000
_cell.length_c   1.000
_cell.angle_alpha   90.00
_cell.angle_beta   90.00
_cell.angle_gamma   90.00
#
_symmetry.space_group_name_H-M   'P 1'
#
loop_
_entity.id
_entity.type
_entity.pdbx_description
1 polymer ?
#
loop_
_entity_poly.entity_id
_entity_poly.type
_entity_poly.pdbx_seq_one_letter_code
_entity_poly.pdbx_strand_id
1 'polypeptide(L)'
;RDQPRSRGLGDVYKRQITGKSDKLLVIIGPCSADNETAVLDYTSRLVKVQEKIKDKVIIIPRVYTNKPRTTGVGYKGMLHQPDPEKKPDLLAGLVAIRKMHIDVMKETHLSPADEMLYPENYWYLSDVLSYVAVGARSVENQQHRLVCSGIDVPAGMKNPTSGDFSVMLNSVVAAQSKQTFIYRNWEVNTPGNPLTHTILRGAVNKHGQTIPNYHYEDLIRLYNMYAARDLENPAVIVDANHSNSGLSLIHISE
;
A
#
# COMPACT_ATOMS: atom_id res chain seq x y z
N ARG A 1 -19.29 -14.69 -13.74
CA ARG A 1 -18.25 -15.56 -13.12
C ARG A 1 -16.84 -15.31 -13.65
N ASP A 2 -16.67 -14.52 -14.70
CA ASP A 2 -15.36 -14.24 -15.34
C ASP A 2 -14.84 -12.84 -15.00
N GLN A 3 -14.84 -12.49 -13.71
CA GLN A 3 -14.16 -11.26 -13.29
C GLN A 3 -12.65 -11.52 -13.24
N PRO A 4 -11.82 -10.59 -13.77
CA PRO A 4 -10.37 -10.71 -13.66
C PRO A 4 -9.99 -10.78 -12.19
N ARG A 5 -9.20 -11.79 -11.84
CA ARG A 5 -8.67 -11.97 -10.48
C ARG A 5 -7.19 -11.61 -10.49
N SER A 6 -6.73 -10.97 -9.44
CA SER A 6 -5.30 -10.69 -9.24
C SER A 6 -4.45 -11.96 -9.05
N ARG A 7 -5.09 -13.12 -8.80
CA ARG A 7 -4.40 -14.41 -8.65
C ARG A 7 -3.56 -14.72 -9.91
N GLY A 8 -2.29 -14.90 -9.71
CA GLY A 8 -1.29 -15.08 -10.78
C GLY A 8 -0.52 -13.79 -11.11
N LEU A 9 -1.16 -12.65 -11.25
CA LEU A 9 -0.46 -11.37 -11.39
C LEU A 9 0.28 -10.99 -10.10
N GLY A 10 -0.36 -11.20 -8.94
CA GLY A 10 0.23 -10.94 -7.63
C GLY A 10 1.38 -11.88 -7.25
N ASP A 11 1.46 -13.07 -7.82
CA ASP A 11 2.55 -14.01 -7.52
C ASP A 11 3.91 -13.49 -8.01
N VAL A 12 3.91 -12.67 -9.05
CA VAL A 12 5.13 -11.98 -9.51
C VAL A 12 5.68 -11.06 -8.43
N TYR A 13 4.83 -10.30 -7.73
CA TYR A 13 5.24 -9.37 -6.68
C TYR A 13 5.71 -10.07 -5.41
N LYS A 14 5.14 -11.23 -5.10
CA LYS A 14 5.58 -12.09 -3.98
C LYS A 14 7.05 -12.49 -4.13
N ARG A 15 7.50 -12.75 -5.36
CA ARG A 15 8.89 -13.13 -5.63
C ARG A 15 9.89 -12.04 -5.28
N GLN A 16 9.56 -10.75 -5.49
CA GLN A 16 10.43 -9.64 -5.09
C GLN A 16 10.50 -9.52 -3.57
N ILE A 17 9.36 -9.57 -2.88
CA ILE A 17 9.30 -9.46 -1.42
C ILE A 17 10.04 -10.63 -0.75
N THR A 18 10.03 -11.81 -1.34
CA THR A 18 10.73 -13.00 -0.82
C THR A 18 12.18 -13.15 -1.31
N GLY A 19 12.72 -12.16 -2.02
CA GLY A 19 14.09 -12.21 -2.55
C GLY A 19 14.32 -13.26 -3.63
N LYS A 20 13.26 -13.82 -4.23
CA LYS A 20 13.35 -14.83 -5.31
C LYS A 20 13.46 -14.23 -6.71
N SER A 21 13.65 -12.92 -6.81
CA SER A 21 13.83 -12.20 -8.05
C SER A 21 14.68 -10.96 -7.81
N ASP A 22 15.63 -10.71 -8.68
CA ASP A 22 16.54 -9.56 -8.64
C ASP A 22 15.91 -8.27 -9.24
N LYS A 23 14.66 -8.35 -9.73
CA LYS A 23 13.98 -7.19 -10.30
C LYS A 23 13.54 -6.24 -9.22
N LEU A 24 13.76 -4.95 -9.45
CA LEU A 24 13.29 -3.88 -8.58
C LEU A 24 11.75 -3.78 -8.66
N LEU A 25 11.11 -3.58 -7.53
CA LEU A 25 9.67 -3.33 -7.45
C LEU A 25 9.41 -1.83 -7.35
N VAL A 26 8.57 -1.29 -8.23
CA VAL A 26 8.17 0.12 -8.23
C VAL A 26 6.66 0.25 -8.13
N ILE A 27 6.18 0.84 -7.04
CA ILE A 27 4.76 1.13 -6.82
C ILE A 27 4.54 2.61 -7.15
N ILE A 28 3.89 2.89 -8.26
CA ILE A 28 3.79 4.25 -8.80
C ILE A 28 2.38 4.57 -9.31
N GLY A 29 1.91 5.78 -9.03
CA GLY A 29 0.61 6.27 -9.46
C GLY A 29 0.26 7.63 -8.87
N PRO A 30 -0.94 8.14 -9.16
CA PRO A 30 -1.40 9.42 -8.65
C PRO A 30 -1.52 9.43 -7.13
N CYS A 31 -1.48 10.61 -6.53
CA CYS A 31 -1.71 10.78 -5.08
C CYS A 31 -3.11 10.30 -4.67
N SER A 32 -4.12 10.55 -5.52
CA SER A 32 -5.51 10.10 -5.35
C SER A 32 -6.05 9.62 -6.67
N ALA A 33 -6.69 8.45 -6.69
CA ALA A 33 -7.43 7.93 -7.82
C ALA A 33 -8.87 8.47 -7.75
N ASP A 34 -9.07 9.72 -8.14
CA ASP A 34 -10.33 10.46 -8.05
C ASP A 34 -11.05 10.61 -9.39
N ASN A 35 -10.38 10.36 -10.50
CA ASN A 35 -10.92 10.45 -11.85
C ASN A 35 -10.55 9.20 -12.65
N GLU A 36 -11.56 8.43 -13.06
CA GLU A 36 -11.39 7.16 -13.76
C GLU A 36 -10.61 7.33 -15.08
N THR A 37 -10.97 8.31 -15.90
CA THR A 37 -10.33 8.54 -17.19
C THR A 37 -8.85 8.90 -17.02
N ALA A 38 -8.53 9.78 -16.08
CA ALA A 38 -7.15 10.20 -15.81
C ALA A 38 -6.30 9.03 -15.27
N VAL A 39 -6.86 8.19 -14.39
CA VAL A 39 -6.17 7.00 -13.86
C VAL A 39 -5.91 5.98 -14.95
N LEU A 40 -6.89 5.72 -15.82
CA LEU A 40 -6.74 4.78 -16.93
C LEU A 40 -5.72 5.28 -17.97
N ASP A 41 -5.74 6.55 -18.34
CA ASP A 41 -4.71 7.12 -19.23
C ASP A 41 -3.31 7.00 -18.61
N TYR A 42 -3.16 7.36 -17.34
CA TYR A 42 -1.89 7.25 -16.62
C TYR A 42 -1.37 5.80 -16.59
N THR A 43 -2.22 4.87 -16.19
CA THR A 43 -1.82 3.45 -16.06
C THR A 43 -1.55 2.79 -17.41
N SER A 44 -2.27 3.15 -18.47
CA SER A 44 -1.99 2.71 -19.85
C SER A 44 -0.62 3.19 -20.35
N ARG A 45 -0.18 4.39 -19.93
CA ARG A 45 1.18 4.87 -20.22
C ARG A 45 2.23 4.07 -19.44
N LEU A 46 1.94 3.66 -18.19
CA LEU A 46 2.84 2.80 -17.40
C LEU A 46 3.10 1.46 -18.08
N VAL A 47 2.09 0.86 -18.76
CA VAL A 47 2.28 -0.38 -19.53
C VAL A 47 3.38 -0.21 -20.57
N LYS A 48 3.38 0.90 -21.31
CA LYS A 48 4.41 1.19 -22.33
C LYS A 48 5.81 1.33 -21.73
N VAL A 49 5.89 1.82 -20.50
CA VAL A 49 7.16 1.89 -19.75
C VAL A 49 7.55 0.49 -19.27
N GLN A 50 6.60 -0.25 -18.65
CA GLN A 50 6.84 -1.61 -18.17
C GLN A 50 7.41 -2.53 -19.25
N GLU A 51 6.89 -2.47 -20.47
CA GLU A 51 7.39 -3.28 -21.60
C GLU A 51 8.86 -3.01 -21.93
N LYS A 52 9.33 -1.78 -21.73
CA LYS A 52 10.72 -1.39 -21.99
C LYS A 52 11.70 -1.79 -20.89
N ILE A 53 11.23 -1.98 -19.65
CA ILE A 53 12.07 -2.19 -18.47
C ILE A 53 11.76 -3.49 -17.72
N LYS A 54 10.88 -4.33 -18.25
CA LYS A 54 10.38 -5.56 -17.60
C LYS A 54 11.44 -6.59 -17.25
N ASP A 55 12.61 -6.49 -17.84
CA ASP A 55 13.79 -7.31 -17.51
C ASP A 55 14.40 -6.93 -16.15
N LYS A 56 14.27 -5.67 -15.72
CA LYS A 56 14.88 -5.12 -14.50
C LYS A 56 13.89 -4.63 -13.45
N VAL A 57 12.73 -4.16 -13.89
CA VAL A 57 11.75 -3.49 -13.02
C VAL A 57 10.37 -4.10 -13.21
N ILE A 58 9.63 -4.24 -12.11
CA ILE A 58 8.22 -4.59 -12.09
C ILE A 58 7.44 -3.40 -11.54
N ILE A 59 6.45 -2.93 -12.31
CA ILE A 59 5.57 -1.84 -11.93
C ILE A 59 4.29 -2.39 -11.32
N ILE A 60 3.91 -1.85 -10.16
CA ILE A 60 2.58 -1.99 -9.57
C ILE A 60 1.87 -0.63 -9.69
N PRO A 61 0.75 -0.54 -10.42
CA PRO A 61 -0.04 0.68 -10.44
C PRO A 61 -0.56 1.03 -9.05
N ARG A 62 -0.24 2.23 -8.57
CA ARG A 62 -0.75 2.75 -7.31
C ARG A 62 -2.09 3.44 -7.57
N VAL A 63 -3.18 2.81 -7.13
CA VAL A 63 -4.55 3.29 -7.31
C VAL A 63 -5.19 3.50 -5.94
N TYR A 64 -4.78 4.57 -5.27
CA TYR A 64 -5.25 4.88 -3.92
C TYR A 64 -6.60 5.60 -3.97
N THR A 65 -7.64 4.88 -3.61
CA THR A 65 -9.05 5.32 -3.72
C THR A 65 -9.57 6.00 -2.45
N ASN A 66 -8.79 6.03 -1.38
CA ASN A 66 -9.18 6.59 -0.09
C ASN A 66 -8.20 7.66 0.41
N LYS A 67 -8.74 8.62 1.17
CA LYS A 67 -7.95 9.67 1.83
C LYS A 67 -8.32 9.80 3.30
N PRO A 68 -7.35 9.88 4.22
CA PRO A 68 -7.60 10.04 5.66
C PRO A 68 -7.99 11.49 6.01
N ARG A 69 -9.14 11.94 5.55
CA ARG A 69 -9.67 13.31 5.71
C ARG A 69 -10.74 13.39 6.79
N THR A 70 -10.40 13.04 8.02
CA THR A 70 -11.35 13.03 9.15
C THR A 70 -11.69 14.43 9.68
N THR A 71 -10.88 15.44 9.37
CA THR A 71 -11.18 16.85 9.71
C THR A 71 -12.32 17.45 8.89
N GLY A 72 -12.81 16.73 7.88
CA GLY A 72 -13.92 17.19 7.03
C GLY A 72 -13.56 18.21 5.94
N VAL A 73 -12.29 18.61 5.87
CA VAL A 73 -11.82 19.57 4.85
C VAL A 73 -11.20 18.83 3.67
N GLY A 74 -11.63 19.17 2.46
CA GLY A 74 -11.12 18.67 1.21
C GLY A 74 -11.74 17.32 0.77
N TYR A 75 -11.35 16.85 -0.41
CA TYR A 75 -11.85 15.62 -1.02
C TYR A 75 -11.50 14.39 -0.18
N LYS A 76 -12.51 13.58 0.14
CA LYS A 76 -12.40 12.43 1.06
C LYS A 76 -11.97 11.12 0.40
N GLY A 77 -11.74 11.13 -0.89
CA GLY A 77 -11.46 9.94 -1.69
C GLY A 77 -12.70 9.34 -2.34
N MET A 78 -12.50 8.53 -3.36
CA MET A 78 -13.55 7.95 -4.19
C MET A 78 -14.55 7.10 -3.39
N LEU A 79 -14.11 6.43 -2.33
CA LEU A 79 -15.01 5.66 -1.47
C LEU A 79 -16.13 6.52 -0.86
N HIS A 80 -15.80 7.72 -0.39
CA HIS A 80 -16.77 8.59 0.24
C HIS A 80 -17.53 9.47 -0.75
N GLN A 81 -16.84 9.86 -1.82
CA GLN A 81 -17.30 10.85 -2.77
C GLN A 81 -16.84 10.46 -4.17
N PRO A 82 -17.52 9.47 -4.80
CA PRO A 82 -17.14 8.97 -6.14
C PRO A 82 -17.26 10.04 -7.24
N ASP A 83 -18.13 11.02 -7.03
CA ASP A 83 -18.23 12.22 -7.85
C ASP A 83 -17.87 13.43 -6.99
N PRO A 84 -16.72 14.11 -7.25
CA PRO A 84 -16.27 15.24 -6.45
C PRO A 84 -17.25 16.43 -6.39
N GLU A 85 -18.14 16.56 -7.38
CA GLU A 85 -19.13 17.63 -7.48
C GLU A 85 -20.44 17.33 -6.73
N LYS A 86 -20.60 16.08 -6.24
CA LYS A 86 -21.81 15.65 -5.54
C LYS A 86 -21.58 15.43 -4.05
N LYS A 87 -22.70 15.29 -3.33
CA LYS A 87 -22.67 14.90 -1.91
C LYS A 87 -22.05 13.51 -1.75
N PRO A 88 -21.43 13.23 -0.58
CA PRO A 88 -20.91 11.91 -0.26
C PRO A 88 -21.97 10.80 -0.40
N ASP A 89 -21.57 9.67 -1.02
CA ASP A 89 -22.38 8.46 -1.19
C ASP A 89 -21.47 7.23 -1.05
N LEU A 90 -21.50 6.59 0.11
CA LEU A 90 -20.65 5.45 0.42
C LEU A 90 -20.99 4.20 -0.40
N LEU A 91 -22.25 3.96 -0.72
CA LEU A 91 -22.63 2.79 -1.50
C LEU A 91 -22.16 2.92 -2.95
N ALA A 92 -22.40 4.06 -3.56
CA ALA A 92 -21.85 4.38 -4.87
C ALA A 92 -20.33 4.37 -4.86
N GLY A 93 -19.71 4.83 -3.77
CA GLY A 93 -18.26 4.79 -3.55
C GLY A 93 -17.68 3.38 -3.54
N LEU A 94 -18.30 2.42 -2.84
CA LEU A 94 -17.87 1.02 -2.84
C LEU A 94 -17.89 0.41 -4.26
N VAL A 95 -18.91 0.72 -5.03
CA VAL A 95 -19.02 0.29 -6.43
C VAL A 95 -17.93 0.95 -7.27
N ALA A 96 -17.72 2.26 -7.11
CA ALA A 96 -16.75 3.03 -7.88
C ALA A 96 -15.31 2.56 -7.64
N ILE A 97 -14.89 2.35 -6.38
CA ILE A 97 -13.52 1.90 -6.08
C ILE A 97 -13.26 0.52 -6.67
N ARG A 98 -14.22 -0.40 -6.58
CA ARG A 98 -14.07 -1.74 -7.16
C ARG A 98 -14.00 -1.67 -8.68
N LYS A 99 -14.88 -0.89 -9.33
CA LYS A 99 -14.86 -0.68 -10.77
C LYS A 99 -13.52 -0.13 -11.24
N MET A 100 -13.00 0.90 -10.57
CA MET A 100 -11.70 1.50 -10.89
C MET A 100 -10.57 0.45 -10.93
N HIS A 101 -10.48 -0.41 -9.91
CA HIS A 101 -9.45 -1.46 -9.86
C HIS A 101 -9.63 -2.50 -10.96
N ILE A 102 -10.88 -2.91 -11.23
CA ILE A 102 -11.20 -3.86 -12.32
C ILE A 102 -10.81 -3.26 -13.68
N ASP A 103 -11.14 -2.00 -13.92
CA ASP A 103 -10.87 -1.36 -15.21
C ASP A 103 -9.37 -1.15 -15.43
N VAL A 104 -8.61 -0.76 -14.40
CA VAL A 104 -7.15 -0.73 -14.47
C VAL A 104 -6.58 -2.10 -14.84
N MET A 105 -7.04 -3.18 -14.20
CA MET A 105 -6.57 -4.54 -14.53
C MET A 105 -6.93 -4.97 -15.94
N LYS A 106 -8.12 -4.66 -16.42
CA LYS A 106 -8.57 -4.99 -17.78
C LYS A 106 -7.75 -4.27 -18.83
N GLU A 107 -7.52 -2.98 -18.64
CA GLU A 107 -6.80 -2.14 -19.60
C GLU A 107 -5.30 -2.40 -19.62
N THR A 108 -4.72 -2.72 -18.47
CA THR A 108 -3.27 -2.74 -18.32
C THR A 108 -2.67 -4.13 -18.15
N HIS A 109 -3.47 -5.12 -17.76
CA HIS A 109 -3.01 -6.43 -17.28
C HIS A 109 -2.02 -6.35 -16.11
N LEU A 110 -1.99 -5.20 -15.40
CA LEU A 110 -1.23 -5.01 -14.18
C LEU A 110 -2.19 -4.99 -12.99
N SER A 111 -1.85 -5.70 -11.92
CA SER A 111 -2.65 -5.72 -10.71
C SER A 111 -2.29 -4.54 -9.81
N PRO A 112 -3.27 -3.74 -9.37
CA PRO A 112 -3.02 -2.51 -8.65
C PRO A 112 -2.73 -2.71 -7.16
N ALA A 113 -2.17 -1.65 -6.55
CA ALA A 113 -2.05 -1.46 -5.12
C ALA A 113 -3.03 -0.41 -4.61
N ASP A 114 -3.57 -0.60 -3.41
CA ASP A 114 -4.33 0.44 -2.69
C ASP A 114 -3.90 0.51 -1.21
N GLU A 115 -4.27 1.60 -0.54
CA GLU A 115 -4.07 1.77 0.89
C GLU A 115 -5.27 1.19 1.65
N MET A 116 -5.00 0.31 2.60
CA MET A 116 -6.01 -0.17 3.56
C MET A 116 -6.31 0.92 4.58
N LEU A 117 -7.14 1.89 4.21
CA LEU A 117 -7.57 2.93 5.14
C LEU A 117 -8.61 2.40 6.14
N TYR A 118 -9.54 1.58 5.65
CA TYR A 118 -10.57 0.92 6.44
C TYR A 118 -10.44 -0.60 6.25
N PRO A 119 -10.02 -1.36 7.28
CA PRO A 119 -9.83 -2.81 7.16
C PRO A 119 -11.07 -3.57 6.67
N GLU A 120 -12.27 -3.12 7.06
CA GLU A 120 -13.53 -3.74 6.65
C GLU A 120 -13.76 -3.66 5.13
N ASN A 121 -13.25 -2.62 4.48
CA ASN A 121 -13.44 -2.40 3.05
C ASN A 121 -12.49 -3.25 2.19
N TYR A 122 -11.42 -3.79 2.76
CA TYR A 122 -10.52 -4.70 2.05
C TYR A 122 -11.27 -5.88 1.43
N TRP A 123 -12.33 -6.37 2.09
CA TRP A 123 -13.15 -7.45 1.57
C TRP A 123 -13.69 -7.19 0.16
N TYR A 124 -14.05 -5.95 -0.15
CA TYR A 124 -14.58 -5.57 -1.46
C TYR A 124 -13.51 -5.47 -2.55
N LEU A 125 -12.23 -5.50 -2.19
CA LEU A 125 -11.09 -5.34 -3.08
C LEU A 125 -10.13 -6.54 -3.04
N SER A 126 -10.36 -7.52 -2.17
CA SER A 126 -9.42 -8.61 -1.87
C SER A 126 -9.04 -9.48 -3.08
N ASP A 127 -9.92 -9.58 -4.07
CA ASP A 127 -9.70 -10.36 -5.29
C ASP A 127 -9.10 -9.54 -6.45
N VAL A 128 -8.95 -8.23 -6.28
CA VAL A 128 -8.43 -7.33 -7.32
C VAL A 128 -7.12 -6.64 -6.92
N LEU A 129 -6.76 -6.63 -5.64
CA LEU A 129 -5.49 -6.07 -5.17
C LEU A 129 -4.39 -7.12 -5.15
N SER A 130 -3.17 -6.71 -5.49
CA SER A 130 -1.95 -7.53 -5.35
C SER A 130 -0.95 -6.95 -4.36
N TYR A 131 -1.22 -5.78 -3.84
CA TYR A 131 -0.41 -5.12 -2.83
C TYR A 131 -1.29 -4.20 -1.98
N VAL A 132 -1.04 -4.19 -0.69
CA VAL A 132 -1.74 -3.33 0.28
C VAL A 132 -0.72 -2.51 1.05
N ALA A 133 -0.97 -1.21 1.21
CA ALA A 133 -0.21 -0.37 2.12
C ALA A 133 -1.04 -0.02 3.37
N VAL A 134 -0.40 -0.01 4.53
CA VAL A 134 -0.95 0.54 5.77
C VAL A 134 -0.30 1.89 6.03
N GLY A 135 -1.11 2.93 6.10
CA GLY A 135 -0.66 4.31 6.21
C GLY A 135 -0.03 4.64 7.57
N ALA A 136 0.74 5.73 7.61
CA ALA A 136 1.46 6.18 8.80
C ALA A 136 0.55 6.52 10.00
N ARG A 137 -0.72 6.86 9.76
CA ARG A 137 -1.70 7.13 10.82
C ARG A 137 -2.47 5.89 11.25
N SER A 138 -2.36 4.80 10.50
CA SER A 138 -3.07 3.54 10.72
C SER A 138 -2.18 2.42 11.24
N VAL A 139 -0.87 2.54 11.12
CA VAL A 139 0.10 1.49 11.45
C VAL A 139 0.08 1.06 12.92
N GLU A 140 -0.36 1.93 13.83
CA GLU A 140 -0.52 1.63 15.25
C GLU A 140 -1.88 0.99 15.59
N ASN A 141 -2.83 1.04 14.65
CA ASN A 141 -4.18 0.54 14.89
C ASN A 141 -4.21 -0.99 14.88
N GLN A 142 -4.79 -1.59 15.92
CA GLN A 142 -4.85 -3.05 16.10
C GLN A 142 -5.57 -3.74 14.95
N GLN A 143 -6.70 -3.20 14.50
CA GLN A 143 -7.51 -3.83 13.45
C GLN A 143 -6.75 -3.94 12.12
N HIS A 144 -5.96 -2.93 11.76
CA HIS A 144 -5.10 -2.99 10.57
C HIS A 144 -4.06 -4.10 10.66
N ARG A 145 -3.38 -4.22 11.81
CA ARG A 145 -2.37 -5.26 12.06
C ARG A 145 -2.98 -6.66 11.99
N LEU A 146 -4.14 -6.84 12.65
CA LEU A 146 -4.87 -8.09 12.70
C LEU A 146 -5.35 -8.51 11.31
N VAL A 147 -5.98 -7.62 10.55
CA VAL A 147 -6.47 -7.93 9.20
C VAL A 147 -5.30 -8.25 8.27
N CYS A 148 -4.17 -7.52 8.37
CA CYS A 148 -2.98 -7.82 7.57
C CYS A 148 -2.41 -9.22 7.83
N SER A 149 -2.61 -9.81 9.02
CA SER A 149 -2.19 -11.19 9.33
C SER A 149 -2.97 -12.27 8.56
N GLY A 150 -4.12 -11.92 8.00
CA GLY A 150 -5.00 -12.86 7.31
C GLY A 150 -5.09 -12.66 5.80
N ILE A 151 -4.40 -11.67 5.23
CA ILE A 151 -4.41 -11.46 3.77
C ILE A 151 -3.27 -12.21 3.10
N ASP A 152 -3.47 -12.60 1.85
CA ASP A 152 -2.54 -13.43 1.07
C ASP A 152 -1.69 -12.63 0.06
N VAL A 153 -1.68 -11.30 0.20
CA VAL A 153 -0.90 -10.38 -0.63
C VAL A 153 0.15 -9.64 0.22
N PRO A 154 1.24 -9.13 -0.40
CA PRO A 154 2.18 -8.27 0.30
C PRO A 154 1.51 -7.08 0.97
N ALA A 155 1.83 -6.85 2.24
CA ALA A 155 1.33 -5.76 3.05
C ALA A 155 2.49 -4.89 3.56
N GLY A 156 2.56 -3.64 3.09
CA GLY A 156 3.61 -2.70 3.50
C GLY A 156 3.17 -1.84 4.67
N MET A 157 3.90 -1.90 5.79
CA MET A 157 3.68 -1.09 6.99
C MET A 157 4.51 0.19 6.90
N LYS A 158 3.86 1.35 6.75
CA LYS A 158 4.58 2.64 6.78
C LYS A 158 5.04 2.96 8.19
N ASN A 159 6.23 3.54 8.36
CA ASN A 159 6.57 4.12 9.65
C ASN A 159 5.58 5.24 10.02
N PRO A 160 5.25 5.42 11.32
CA PRO A 160 4.40 6.51 11.76
C PRO A 160 5.00 7.88 11.41
N THR A 161 4.21 8.93 11.50
CA THR A 161 4.66 10.29 11.18
C THR A 161 5.85 10.75 12.03
N SER A 162 5.99 10.20 13.24
CA SER A 162 7.15 10.42 14.13
C SER A 162 8.46 9.81 13.59
N GLY A 163 8.39 8.86 12.66
CA GLY A 163 9.56 8.14 12.15
C GLY A 163 10.01 6.94 13.00
N ASP A 164 9.21 6.49 13.96
CA ASP A 164 9.60 5.41 14.88
C ASP A 164 9.62 4.04 14.17
N PHE A 165 10.81 3.48 13.98
CA PHE A 165 11.01 2.16 13.38
C PHE A 165 10.52 1.02 14.27
N SER A 166 10.54 1.19 15.60
CA SER A 166 10.08 0.15 16.53
C SER A 166 8.57 -0.06 16.39
N VAL A 167 7.81 1.03 16.30
CA VAL A 167 6.36 0.97 16.07
C VAL A 167 6.04 0.29 14.73
N MET A 168 6.75 0.66 13.65
CA MET A 168 6.60 0.04 12.35
C MET A 168 6.90 -1.45 12.38
N LEU A 169 8.03 -1.86 12.97
CA LEU A 169 8.42 -3.26 13.07
C LEU A 169 7.50 -4.08 13.97
N ASN A 170 6.98 -3.51 15.06
CA ASN A 170 5.97 -4.15 15.89
C ASN A 170 4.69 -4.45 15.08
N SER A 171 4.36 -3.60 14.12
CA SER A 171 3.23 -3.84 13.20
C SER A 171 3.51 -4.99 12.24
N VAL A 172 4.75 -5.11 11.75
CA VAL A 172 5.18 -6.24 10.93
C VAL A 172 5.15 -7.54 11.74
N VAL A 173 5.68 -7.55 12.98
CA VAL A 173 5.63 -8.71 13.89
C VAL A 173 4.18 -9.15 14.10
N ALA A 174 3.29 -8.22 14.44
CA ALA A 174 1.88 -8.54 14.67
C ALA A 174 1.20 -9.13 13.44
N ALA A 175 1.48 -8.59 12.26
CA ALA A 175 0.90 -9.07 11.00
C ALA A 175 1.52 -10.38 10.51
N GLN A 176 2.77 -10.68 10.84
CA GLN A 176 3.40 -11.98 10.55
C GLN A 176 3.00 -13.08 11.55
N SER A 177 2.43 -12.70 12.69
CA SER A 177 2.02 -13.65 13.72
C SER A 177 0.62 -14.21 13.47
N LYS A 178 0.37 -15.44 13.98
CA LYS A 178 -0.97 -16.00 14.06
C LYS A 178 -1.83 -15.17 14.99
N GLN A 179 -3.07 -14.88 14.58
CA GLN A 179 -3.98 -14.03 15.34
C GLN A 179 -5.37 -14.67 15.45
N THR A 180 -6.07 -14.37 16.55
CA THR A 180 -7.50 -14.69 16.72
C THR A 180 -8.21 -13.40 17.09
N PHE A 181 -9.23 -13.00 16.33
CA PHE A 181 -9.96 -11.75 16.55
C PHE A 181 -11.34 -11.77 15.91
N ILE A 182 -12.15 -10.78 16.24
CA ILE A 182 -13.47 -10.62 15.63
C ILE A 182 -13.35 -9.74 14.38
N TYR A 183 -13.75 -10.30 13.25
CA TYR A 183 -13.82 -9.60 11.97
C TYR A 183 -15.19 -9.80 11.34
N ARG A 184 -15.92 -8.69 11.06
CA ARG A 184 -17.28 -8.72 10.47
C ARG A 184 -18.24 -9.66 11.21
N ASN A 185 -18.25 -9.59 12.55
CA ASN A 185 -19.04 -10.41 13.47
C ASN A 185 -18.67 -11.90 13.52
N TRP A 186 -17.54 -12.30 12.94
CA TRP A 186 -17.03 -13.67 13.02
C TRP A 186 -15.74 -13.70 13.84
N GLU A 187 -15.59 -14.72 14.66
CA GLU A 187 -14.27 -15.07 15.18
C GLU A 187 -13.45 -15.67 14.03
N VAL A 188 -12.30 -15.06 13.75
CA VAL A 188 -11.40 -15.50 12.70
C VAL A 188 -10.03 -15.85 13.27
N ASN A 189 -9.45 -16.91 12.72
CA ASN A 189 -8.08 -17.33 13.01
C ASN A 189 -7.23 -17.12 11.77
N THR A 190 -6.15 -16.37 11.89
CA THR A 190 -5.25 -16.05 10.79
C THR A 190 -3.91 -16.75 10.94
N PRO A 191 -3.26 -17.14 9.83
CA PRO A 191 -1.99 -17.87 9.88
C PRO A 191 -0.76 -16.96 10.12
N GLY A 192 -0.92 -15.65 10.03
CA GLY A 192 0.16 -14.69 9.83
C GLY A 192 0.48 -14.49 8.35
N ASN A 193 0.94 -13.30 7.99
CA ASN A 193 1.30 -12.93 6.62
C ASN A 193 2.81 -12.71 6.50
N PRO A 194 3.59 -13.70 6.05
CA PRO A 194 5.04 -13.60 5.94
C PRO A 194 5.50 -12.59 4.88
N LEU A 195 4.59 -12.07 4.06
CA LEU A 195 4.86 -11.05 3.05
C LEU A 195 4.70 -9.63 3.59
N THR A 196 4.37 -9.47 4.88
CA THR A 196 4.32 -8.16 5.53
C THR A 196 5.73 -7.61 5.71
N HIS A 197 5.92 -6.35 5.32
CA HIS A 197 7.23 -5.68 5.29
C HIS A 197 7.11 -4.20 5.61
N THR A 198 8.23 -3.47 5.63
CA THR A 198 8.31 -2.07 5.99
C THR A 198 8.27 -1.12 4.81
N ILE A 199 7.71 0.09 5.03
CA ILE A 199 7.78 1.21 4.08
C ILE A 199 8.34 2.42 4.82
N LEU A 200 9.48 2.95 4.36
CA LEU A 200 10.10 4.18 4.87
C LEU A 200 9.50 5.39 4.15
N ARG A 201 8.83 6.28 4.87
CA ARG A 201 8.19 7.47 4.30
C ARG A 201 8.75 8.81 4.81
N GLY A 202 9.84 8.77 5.57
CA GLY A 202 10.36 9.91 6.30
C GLY A 202 9.57 10.21 7.58
N ALA A 203 9.98 11.22 8.29
CA ALA A 203 9.44 11.65 9.58
C ALA A 203 9.10 13.14 9.59
N VAL A 204 8.32 13.54 10.57
CA VAL A 204 8.12 14.94 10.94
C VAL A 204 8.46 15.07 12.41
N ASN A 205 9.42 15.94 12.74
CA ASN A 205 9.83 16.15 14.11
C ASN A 205 8.84 17.06 14.87
N LYS A 206 9.07 17.23 16.18
CA LYS A 206 8.23 18.07 17.05
C LYS A 206 8.17 19.56 16.65
N HIS A 207 9.05 20.00 15.77
CA HIS A 207 9.08 21.37 15.25
C HIS A 207 8.43 21.48 13.86
N GLY A 208 7.82 20.40 13.35
CA GLY A 208 7.18 20.37 12.03
C GLY A 208 8.15 20.23 10.85
N GLN A 209 9.42 19.97 11.10
CA GLN A 209 10.41 19.79 10.03
C GLN A 209 10.36 18.35 9.49
N THR A 210 10.43 18.21 8.19
CA THR A 210 10.54 16.91 7.54
C THR A 210 11.96 16.36 7.65
N ILE A 211 12.07 15.07 7.96
CA ILE A 211 13.34 14.35 8.09
C ILE A 211 13.26 13.11 7.19
N PRO A 212 14.11 13.00 6.17
CA PRO A 212 14.22 11.78 5.37
C PRO A 212 14.73 10.61 6.22
N ASN A 213 14.39 9.37 5.82
CA ASN A 213 14.82 8.16 6.51
C ASN A 213 15.17 7.02 5.53
N TYR A 214 15.76 7.36 4.41
CA TYR A 214 16.18 6.42 3.35
C TYR A 214 17.70 6.37 3.14
N HIS A 215 18.48 7.10 3.93
CA HIS A 215 19.94 7.09 3.82
C HIS A 215 20.51 5.74 4.24
N TYR A 216 21.75 5.50 3.89
CA TYR A 216 22.46 4.25 4.17
C TYR A 216 22.38 3.86 5.65
N GLU A 217 22.59 4.82 6.55
CA GLU A 217 22.55 4.63 8.00
C GLU A 217 21.16 4.20 8.49
N ASP A 218 20.11 4.78 7.92
CA ASP A 218 18.72 4.42 8.23
C ASP A 218 18.43 2.98 7.80
N LEU A 219 18.87 2.61 6.60
CA LEU A 219 18.68 1.26 6.05
C LEU A 219 19.45 0.21 6.86
N ILE A 220 20.69 0.48 7.24
CA ILE A 220 21.50 -0.42 8.10
C ILE A 220 20.86 -0.55 9.47
N ARG A 221 20.43 0.56 10.06
CA ARG A 221 19.71 0.53 11.36
C ARG A 221 18.46 -0.34 11.26
N LEU A 222 17.64 -0.14 10.22
CA LEU A 222 16.43 -0.93 10.01
C LEU A 222 16.73 -2.41 9.80
N TYR A 223 17.76 -2.73 8.99
CA TYR A 223 18.20 -4.11 8.76
C TYR A 223 18.58 -4.81 10.08
N ASN A 224 19.38 -4.17 10.92
CA ASN A 224 19.75 -4.71 12.23
C ASN A 224 18.54 -4.92 13.14
N MET A 225 17.56 -4.00 13.10
CA MET A 225 16.31 -4.14 13.85
C MET A 225 15.42 -5.28 13.31
N TYR A 226 15.44 -5.55 12.01
CA TYR A 226 14.78 -6.71 11.43
C TYR A 226 15.42 -8.02 11.93
N ALA A 227 16.73 -8.12 11.81
CA ALA A 227 17.48 -9.31 12.20
C ALA A 227 17.28 -9.66 13.70
N ALA A 228 17.13 -8.64 14.55
CA ALA A 228 16.88 -8.84 15.98
C ALA A 228 15.47 -9.37 16.32
N ARG A 229 14.54 -9.43 15.35
CA ARG A 229 13.14 -9.80 15.58
C ARG A 229 12.69 -11.12 14.94
N ASP A 230 13.60 -11.85 14.31
CA ASP A 230 13.31 -13.13 13.64
C ASP A 230 12.11 -13.05 12.68
N LEU A 231 12.07 -11.97 11.89
CA LEU A 231 11.01 -11.72 10.92
C LEU A 231 11.31 -12.37 9.57
N GLU A 232 10.30 -12.94 8.94
CA GLU A 232 10.41 -13.48 7.59
C GLU A 232 10.50 -12.35 6.54
N ASN A 233 11.20 -12.62 5.43
CA ASN A 233 11.27 -11.76 4.23
C ASN A 233 11.54 -10.28 4.58
N PRO A 234 12.73 -9.90 5.06
CA PRO A 234 13.07 -8.56 5.49
C PRO A 234 13.16 -7.57 4.30
N ALA A 235 12.02 -7.30 3.67
CA ALA A 235 11.92 -6.36 2.57
C ALA A 235 11.66 -4.93 3.06
N VAL A 236 12.19 -3.97 2.33
CA VAL A 236 12.04 -2.54 2.60
C VAL A 236 11.61 -1.83 1.32
N ILE A 237 10.51 -1.09 1.39
CA ILE A 237 10.09 -0.15 0.34
C ILE A 237 10.47 1.26 0.79
N VAL A 238 11.13 2.02 -0.07
CA VAL A 238 11.39 3.44 0.16
C VAL A 238 10.31 4.24 -0.56
N ASP A 239 9.53 4.98 0.22
CA ASP A 239 8.58 5.96 -0.31
C ASP A 239 9.35 7.23 -0.68
N ALA A 240 9.62 7.42 -1.96
CA ALA A 240 10.39 8.54 -2.50
C ALA A 240 9.61 9.87 -2.52
N ASN A 241 8.47 9.92 -1.83
CA ASN A 241 7.65 11.11 -1.65
C ASN A 241 7.49 11.42 -0.14
N HIS A 242 6.38 12.06 0.25
CA HIS A 242 6.07 12.45 1.63
C HIS A 242 7.24 13.21 2.29
N SER A 243 7.63 12.84 3.51
CA SER A 243 8.71 13.53 4.22
C SER A 243 10.11 13.21 3.67
N ASN A 244 10.26 12.14 2.88
CA ASN A 244 11.54 11.81 2.25
C ASN A 244 11.94 12.79 1.15
N SER A 245 10.97 13.45 0.49
CA SER A 245 11.22 14.49 -0.51
C SER A 245 10.67 15.86 -0.11
N GLY A 246 10.21 16.02 1.15
CA GLY A 246 9.51 17.24 1.58
C GLY A 246 8.24 17.52 0.77
N LEU A 247 7.60 16.48 0.19
CA LEU A 247 6.47 16.57 -0.75
C LEU A 247 6.82 17.28 -2.06
N SER A 248 8.09 17.42 -2.39
CA SER A 248 8.53 18.00 -3.66
C SER A 248 8.32 17.00 -4.80
N LEU A 249 7.64 17.44 -5.87
CA LEU A 249 7.42 16.62 -7.05
C LEU A 249 8.62 16.60 -8.01
N ILE A 250 9.57 17.52 -7.84
CA ILE A 250 10.75 17.66 -8.72
C ILE A 250 12.01 17.00 -8.15
N HIS A 251 12.05 16.65 -6.85
CA HIS A 251 13.20 16.02 -6.19
C HIS A 251 12.94 14.54 -5.84
N ILE A 252 11.99 13.90 -6.51
CA ILE A 252 11.58 12.51 -6.23
C ILE A 252 12.59 11.47 -6.71
N SER A 253 13.48 11.82 -7.62
CA SER A 253 14.28 10.88 -8.41
C SER A 253 15.79 11.06 -8.32
N GLU A 254 16.30 11.86 -7.40
CA GLU A 254 17.75 11.99 -7.18
C GLU A 254 18.28 10.96 -6.19
#